data_06d24f06e9b9df6b1c64ddebf7990738
#
_entry.id   06d24f06e9b9df6b1c64ddebf7990738
#
_cell.length_a   1.000
_cell.length_b   1.000
_cell.length_c   1.000
_cell.angle_alpha   90.00
_cell.angle_beta   90.00
_cell.angle_gamma   90.00
#
_symmetry.space_group_name_H-M   'P 1'
#
loop_
_entity.id
_entity.type
_entity.pdbx_description
1 polymer ?
#
loop_
_entity_poly.entity_id
_entity_poly.type
_entity_poly.pdbx_seq_one_letter_code
_entity_poly.pdbx_strand_id
1 'polypeptide(L)'
;MLSGFDDFPIHQTSAPVAYTSSTDINVYDRYFFNGYEGDGSICFGLAMGLYPNRHVADAAFSVMRDGEQISVFTSQRAPADRQQATHLGPIQVEIVEPMRVIRIAVDATDQGVRANLTFTARSAPIEEPHFLWRAGVRTIFDYTRFTQFGAWVGWIEIDGARHEISPTTVWGSRDRSWGIRPTGEPASSGAPVAPPQFFWLWAPVNFPSLSTHFDVNEYGDASRWHAVGALARADGTPPELMRSVDYRVSWRPGTRWAQHFEYDLVDVHDCVHTIQLEPRAEFQMSGLGYGHPQYGHGMWQGESVVAAERITLPVAAPCTRQNIHVQALCDATYVAPDGSTEHGIGILEQLAIGIHPTGLAGIFDPFEPQRVQHEAESQR
;
A
#
# COMPACT_ATOMS: atom_id res chain seq x y z
N MET A 1 4.21 -13.93 -16.22
CA MET A 1 2.93 -14.75 -16.16
C MET A 1 2.83 -15.31 -14.75
N LEU A 2 1.81 -14.91 -14.01
CA LEU A 2 1.55 -15.36 -12.65
C LEU A 2 0.99 -16.79 -12.62
N SER A 3 1.26 -17.50 -11.53
CA SER A 3 0.78 -18.83 -11.22
C SER A 3 0.31 -18.92 -9.77
N GLY A 4 -0.36 -20.00 -9.38
CA GLY A 4 -0.75 -20.23 -7.99
C GLY A 4 0.44 -20.28 -7.02
N PHE A 5 1.64 -20.57 -7.51
CA PHE A 5 2.84 -20.57 -6.68
C PHE A 5 3.28 -19.17 -6.24
N ASP A 6 2.93 -18.13 -6.97
CA ASP A 6 3.31 -16.74 -6.63
C ASP A 6 2.54 -16.20 -5.40
N ASP A 7 1.55 -16.95 -4.90
CA ASP A 7 0.94 -16.68 -3.58
C ASP A 7 1.81 -17.19 -2.40
N PHE A 8 2.74 -18.09 -2.63
CA PHE A 8 3.61 -18.61 -1.59
C PHE A 8 4.94 -17.84 -1.53
N PRO A 9 5.63 -17.76 -0.36
CA PRO A 9 6.92 -17.07 -0.24
C PRO A 9 8.07 -17.95 -0.76
N ILE A 10 7.96 -18.46 -1.98
CA ILE A 10 8.85 -19.48 -2.57
C ILE A 10 9.31 -19.01 -3.95
N HIS A 11 9.94 -17.85 -4.04
CA HIS A 11 10.54 -17.37 -5.28
C HIS A 11 11.98 -17.87 -5.38
N GLN A 12 12.21 -18.86 -6.25
CA GLN A 12 13.29 -19.83 -6.18
C GLN A 12 14.34 -19.69 -7.30
N THR A 13 15.56 -20.12 -6.95
CA THR A 13 16.68 -20.35 -7.89
C THR A 13 16.97 -21.86 -7.97
N SER A 14 18.13 -22.26 -8.57
CA SER A 14 18.62 -23.65 -8.55
C SER A 14 19.08 -24.12 -7.16
N ALA A 15 19.20 -23.22 -6.17
CA ALA A 15 19.56 -23.56 -4.80
C ALA A 15 18.31 -24.01 -3.99
N PRO A 16 18.47 -24.67 -2.82
CA PRO A 16 17.37 -24.95 -1.91
C PRO A 16 16.61 -23.68 -1.53
N VAL A 17 15.30 -23.82 -1.25
CA VAL A 17 14.36 -22.70 -0.99
C VAL A 17 14.82 -21.74 0.11
N ALA A 18 15.58 -22.20 1.09
CA ALA A 18 16.13 -21.36 2.16
C ALA A 18 17.09 -20.27 1.63
N TYR A 19 17.73 -20.50 0.49
CA TYR A 19 18.66 -19.53 -0.11
C TYR A 19 17.95 -18.59 -1.06
N THR A 20 18.38 -17.33 -1.08
CA THR A 20 17.84 -16.30 -1.98
C THR A 20 18.59 -16.28 -3.30
N SER A 21 17.97 -15.67 -4.33
CA SER A 21 18.60 -15.47 -5.64
C SER A 21 19.71 -14.42 -5.64
N SER A 22 19.78 -13.60 -4.58
CA SER A 22 20.72 -12.50 -4.46
C SER A 22 21.28 -12.42 -3.04
N THR A 23 22.51 -11.92 -2.91
CA THR A 23 23.13 -11.62 -1.61
C THR A 23 22.85 -10.21 -1.13
N ASP A 24 22.03 -9.43 -1.86
CA ASP A 24 21.62 -8.09 -1.42
C ASP A 24 20.89 -8.17 -0.08
N ILE A 25 21.29 -7.35 0.88
CA ILE A 25 20.69 -7.31 2.22
C ILE A 25 19.20 -6.92 2.18
N ASN A 26 18.75 -6.32 1.09
CA ASN A 26 17.40 -5.82 0.89
C ASN A 26 16.49 -6.81 0.13
N VAL A 27 16.90 -8.07 -0.01
CA VAL A 27 16.00 -9.12 -0.52
C VAL A 27 14.82 -9.30 0.41
N TYR A 28 13.63 -9.34 -0.16
CA TYR A 28 12.38 -9.49 0.57
C TYR A 28 11.36 -10.32 -0.20
N ASP A 29 10.36 -10.83 0.52
CA ASP A 29 9.15 -11.46 0.00
C ASP A 29 7.99 -11.08 0.91
N ARG A 30 6.87 -10.52 0.37
CA ARG A 30 5.92 -9.80 1.19
C ARG A 30 4.49 -9.89 0.74
N TYR A 31 3.60 -9.94 1.73
CA TYR A 31 2.15 -9.78 1.62
C TYR A 31 1.75 -8.38 2.07
N PHE A 32 0.78 -7.83 1.37
CA PHE A 32 0.02 -6.67 1.79
C PHE A 32 -1.47 -6.90 1.54
N PHE A 33 -2.30 -6.45 2.49
CA PHE A 33 -3.75 -6.48 2.39
C PHE A 33 -4.32 -5.19 2.97
N ASN A 34 -5.41 -4.72 2.37
CA ASN A 34 -6.30 -3.76 3.00
C ASN A 34 -7.76 -4.19 2.90
N GLY A 35 -8.59 -3.60 3.73
CA GLY A 35 -10.03 -3.77 3.69
C GLY A 35 -10.70 -2.54 4.30
N TYR A 36 -11.84 -2.15 3.74
CA TYR A 36 -12.58 -0.96 4.15
C TYR A 36 -14.07 -1.15 3.94
N GLU A 37 -14.87 -0.66 4.88
CA GLU A 37 -16.32 -0.64 4.76
C GLU A 37 -16.79 0.58 3.96
N GLY A 38 -17.86 0.40 3.19
CA GLY A 38 -18.37 1.41 2.28
C GLY A 38 -18.76 2.73 2.95
N ASP A 39 -19.20 2.70 4.21
CA ASP A 39 -19.53 3.89 5.00
C ASP A 39 -18.32 4.53 5.70
N GLY A 40 -17.15 3.88 5.65
CA GLY A 40 -15.93 4.33 6.30
C GLY A 40 -15.85 4.05 7.80
N SER A 41 -16.76 3.26 8.35
CA SER A 41 -16.80 2.93 9.78
C SER A 41 -15.60 2.12 10.23
N ILE A 42 -14.99 1.35 9.34
CA ILE A 42 -13.77 0.58 9.57
C ILE A 42 -12.87 0.56 8.35
N CYS A 43 -11.57 0.69 8.60
CA CYS A 43 -10.52 0.42 7.62
C CYS A 43 -9.41 -0.38 8.33
N PHE A 44 -8.89 -1.41 7.67
CA PHE A 44 -7.83 -2.23 8.24
C PHE A 44 -6.81 -2.62 7.18
N GLY A 45 -5.63 -3.02 7.64
CA GLY A 45 -4.57 -3.53 6.78
C GLY A 45 -3.71 -4.57 7.47
N LEU A 46 -3.03 -5.36 6.67
CA LEU A 46 -2.00 -6.29 7.11
C LEU A 46 -0.80 -6.20 6.18
N ALA A 47 0.38 -6.16 6.76
CA ALA A 47 1.63 -6.36 6.07
C ALA A 47 2.39 -7.51 6.74
N MET A 48 2.94 -8.44 5.95
CA MET A 48 3.75 -9.56 6.44
C MET A 48 4.92 -9.79 5.50
N GLY A 49 6.15 -9.76 6.02
CA GLY A 49 7.36 -9.81 5.23
C GLY A 49 8.39 -10.81 5.74
N LEU A 50 9.08 -11.45 4.78
CA LEU A 50 10.25 -12.26 4.99
C LEU A 50 11.46 -11.53 4.39
N TYR A 51 12.50 -11.34 5.20
CA TYR A 51 13.76 -10.69 4.82
C TYR A 51 14.93 -11.65 5.06
N PRO A 52 15.14 -12.60 4.15
CA PRO A 52 16.02 -13.75 4.41
C PRO A 52 17.46 -13.35 4.71
N ASN A 53 18.01 -12.39 3.98
CA ASN A 53 19.40 -11.94 4.13
C ASN A 53 19.61 -11.04 5.38
N ARG A 54 18.52 -10.64 6.05
CA ARG A 54 18.52 -9.99 7.36
C ARG A 54 18.21 -10.97 8.50
N HIS A 55 17.81 -12.19 8.18
CA HIS A 55 17.31 -13.18 9.13
C HIS A 55 16.10 -12.70 9.94
N VAL A 56 15.26 -11.85 9.35
CA VAL A 56 14.07 -11.25 9.99
C VAL A 56 12.82 -11.66 9.22
N ALA A 57 11.76 -11.95 9.97
CA ALA A 57 10.39 -11.99 9.47
C ALA A 57 9.53 -11.12 10.39
N ASP A 58 8.67 -10.30 9.80
CA ASP A 58 7.80 -9.40 10.54
C ASP A 58 6.38 -9.39 9.97
N ALA A 59 5.44 -8.97 10.81
CA ALA A 59 4.08 -8.68 10.37
C ALA A 59 3.50 -7.55 11.23
N ALA A 60 2.55 -6.83 10.64
CA ALA A 60 1.73 -5.86 11.36
C ALA A 60 0.29 -5.97 10.88
N PHE A 61 -0.65 -5.93 11.82
CA PHE A 61 -2.08 -5.77 11.58
C PHE A 61 -2.53 -4.46 12.21
N SER A 62 -3.24 -3.66 11.46
CA SER A 62 -3.69 -2.36 11.91
C SER A 62 -5.17 -2.15 11.55
N VAL A 63 -5.92 -1.52 12.45
CA VAL A 63 -7.33 -1.21 12.25
C VAL A 63 -7.61 0.22 12.69
N MET A 64 -8.29 0.97 11.82
CA MET A 64 -8.76 2.33 12.04
C MET A 64 -10.26 2.31 12.26
N ARG A 65 -10.71 2.87 13.38
CA ARG A 65 -12.11 2.99 13.75
C ARG A 65 -12.30 4.11 14.78
N ASP A 66 -13.41 4.82 14.72
CA ASP A 66 -13.84 5.81 15.74
C ASP A 66 -12.77 6.87 16.07
N GLY A 67 -11.97 7.31 15.08
CA GLY A 67 -10.93 8.32 15.26
C GLY A 67 -9.65 7.81 15.91
N GLU A 68 -9.46 6.49 16.00
CA GLU A 68 -8.24 5.84 16.47
C GLU A 68 -7.76 4.81 15.46
N GLN A 69 -6.46 4.64 15.36
CA GLN A 69 -5.83 3.52 14.66
C GLN A 69 -5.01 2.70 15.65
N ILE A 70 -5.32 1.41 15.74
CA ILE A 70 -4.63 0.45 16.61
C ILE A 70 -3.81 -0.48 15.74
N SER A 71 -2.54 -0.67 16.08
CA SER A 71 -1.60 -1.48 15.34
C SER A 71 -0.96 -2.52 16.23
N VAL A 72 -0.90 -3.76 15.77
CA VAL A 72 -0.18 -4.86 16.40
C VAL A 72 0.98 -5.22 15.51
N PHE A 73 2.19 -5.22 16.07
CA PHE A 73 3.44 -5.57 15.38
C PHE A 73 3.98 -6.88 15.94
N THR A 74 4.53 -7.70 15.06
CA THR A 74 5.32 -8.86 15.46
C THR A 74 6.61 -8.92 14.65
N SER A 75 7.70 -9.33 15.29
CA SER A 75 9.00 -9.53 14.66
C SER A 75 9.68 -10.74 15.27
N GLN A 76 10.30 -11.55 14.43
CA GLN A 76 11.04 -12.74 14.87
C GLN A 76 12.16 -13.09 13.89
N ARG A 77 12.98 -14.07 14.29
CA ARG A 77 13.98 -14.67 13.38
C ARG A 77 13.28 -15.35 12.21
N ALA A 78 13.74 -15.03 10.99
CA ALA A 78 13.21 -15.66 9.78
C ALA A 78 13.38 -17.19 9.83
N PRO A 79 12.31 -17.98 9.63
CA PRO A 79 12.42 -19.43 9.57
C PRO A 79 13.16 -19.88 8.30
N ALA A 80 13.98 -20.93 8.41
CA ALA A 80 14.60 -21.55 7.24
C ALA A 80 13.56 -22.25 6.35
N ASP A 81 12.52 -22.83 6.96
CA ASP A 81 11.34 -23.32 6.24
C ASP A 81 10.39 -22.16 5.96
N ARG A 82 10.35 -21.74 4.71
CA ARG A 82 9.54 -20.59 4.28
C ARG A 82 8.03 -20.80 4.41
N GLN A 83 7.55 -22.01 4.51
CA GLN A 83 6.13 -22.26 4.81
C GLN A 83 5.73 -21.68 6.17
N GLN A 84 6.66 -21.67 7.13
CA GLN A 84 6.42 -21.09 8.45
C GLN A 84 6.47 -19.55 8.46
N ALA A 85 6.94 -18.91 7.39
CA ALA A 85 7.02 -17.45 7.29
C ALA A 85 5.65 -16.76 7.16
N THR A 86 4.57 -17.52 7.06
CA THR A 86 3.18 -17.02 7.06
C THR A 86 2.49 -17.11 8.42
N HIS A 87 3.23 -17.53 9.47
CA HIS A 87 2.75 -17.60 10.85
C HIS A 87 3.78 -16.92 11.76
N LEU A 88 3.52 -15.68 12.13
CA LEU A 88 4.43 -14.84 12.90
C LEU A 88 3.76 -14.36 14.18
N GLY A 89 4.13 -14.95 15.31
CA GLY A 89 3.50 -14.66 16.60
C GLY A 89 1.97 -14.77 16.54
N PRO A 90 1.22 -13.70 16.88
CA PRO A 90 -0.24 -13.72 16.87
C PRO A 90 -0.87 -13.57 15.48
N ILE A 91 -0.09 -13.35 14.43
CA ILE A 91 -0.58 -13.03 13.08
C ILE A 91 -0.28 -14.20 12.14
N GLN A 92 -1.32 -14.66 11.45
CA GLN A 92 -1.24 -15.75 10.47
C GLN A 92 -1.91 -15.37 9.16
N VAL A 93 -1.26 -15.73 8.05
CA VAL A 93 -1.82 -15.71 6.69
C VAL A 93 -1.86 -17.14 6.17
N GLU A 94 -3.03 -17.64 5.82
CA GLU A 94 -3.24 -18.97 5.27
C GLU A 94 -3.71 -18.86 3.81
N ILE A 95 -2.97 -19.48 2.90
CA ILE A 95 -3.37 -19.59 1.49
C ILE A 95 -4.30 -20.80 1.37
N VAL A 96 -5.63 -20.55 1.42
CA VAL A 96 -6.66 -21.60 1.34
C VAL A 96 -6.81 -22.10 -0.10
N GLU A 97 -6.89 -21.17 -1.04
CA GLU A 97 -6.91 -21.42 -2.48
C GLU A 97 -6.04 -20.36 -3.16
N PRO A 98 -4.89 -20.73 -3.73
CA PRO A 98 -3.97 -19.79 -4.35
C PRO A 98 -4.66 -18.89 -5.38
N MET A 99 -4.32 -17.60 -5.35
CA MET A 99 -4.90 -16.53 -6.18
C MET A 99 -6.39 -16.30 -5.98
N ARG A 100 -7.04 -16.95 -5.00
CA ARG A 100 -8.49 -16.83 -4.82
C ARG A 100 -8.95 -16.61 -3.39
N VAL A 101 -8.54 -17.47 -2.44
CA VAL A 101 -9.03 -17.42 -1.06
C VAL A 101 -7.87 -17.42 -0.08
N ILE A 102 -7.78 -16.34 0.69
CA ILE A 102 -6.76 -16.17 1.73
C ILE A 102 -7.45 -15.93 3.06
N ARG A 103 -7.01 -16.61 4.10
CA ARG A 103 -7.47 -16.37 5.47
C ARG A 103 -6.41 -15.62 6.27
N ILE A 104 -6.86 -14.66 7.08
CA ILE A 104 -6.04 -13.94 8.04
C ILE A 104 -6.61 -14.20 9.43
N ALA A 105 -5.72 -14.62 10.36
CA ALA A 105 -6.05 -14.73 11.77
C ALA A 105 -5.11 -13.83 12.58
N VAL A 106 -5.68 -13.12 13.54
CA VAL A 106 -4.94 -12.31 14.53
C VAL A 106 -5.46 -12.68 15.91
N ASP A 107 -4.58 -13.15 16.79
CA ASP A 107 -4.90 -13.45 18.19
C ASP A 107 -3.94 -12.67 19.12
N ALA A 108 -4.08 -11.37 19.11
CA ALA A 108 -3.34 -10.44 19.95
C ALA A 108 -4.22 -9.93 21.09
N THR A 109 -4.81 -10.87 21.85
CA THR A 109 -5.76 -10.57 22.94
C THR A 109 -5.15 -9.64 23.98
N ASP A 110 -3.87 -9.84 24.37
CA ASP A 110 -3.16 -8.99 25.34
C ASP A 110 -2.94 -7.56 24.82
N GLN A 111 -3.00 -7.36 23.50
CA GLN A 111 -2.90 -6.06 22.83
C GLN A 111 -4.28 -5.46 22.48
N GLY A 112 -5.36 -6.16 22.84
CA GLY A 112 -6.73 -5.71 22.62
C GLY A 112 -7.23 -5.90 21.19
N VAL A 113 -6.56 -6.71 20.34
CA VAL A 113 -6.96 -6.90 18.93
C VAL A 113 -7.04 -8.38 18.59
N ARG A 114 -8.18 -8.79 18.06
CA ARG A 114 -8.37 -10.12 17.45
C ARG A 114 -9.08 -9.98 16.11
N ALA A 115 -8.78 -10.86 15.17
CA ALA A 115 -9.48 -10.90 13.89
C ALA A 115 -9.49 -12.32 13.31
N ASN A 116 -10.54 -12.61 12.55
CA ASN A 116 -10.61 -13.79 11.68
C ASN A 116 -11.30 -13.36 10.40
N LEU A 117 -10.52 -13.22 9.36
CA LEU A 117 -10.93 -12.61 8.10
C LEU A 117 -10.64 -13.56 6.95
N THR A 118 -11.53 -13.62 5.99
CA THR A 118 -11.31 -14.32 4.72
C THR A 118 -11.46 -13.34 3.57
N PHE A 119 -10.39 -13.19 2.81
CA PHE A 119 -10.37 -12.51 1.52
C PHE A 119 -10.80 -13.49 0.44
N THR A 120 -11.77 -13.08 -0.37
CA THR A 120 -12.12 -13.79 -1.59
C THR A 120 -11.94 -12.86 -2.78
N ALA A 121 -11.11 -13.27 -3.73
CA ALA A 121 -10.83 -12.48 -4.93
C ALA A 121 -12.13 -12.21 -5.72
N ARG A 122 -12.33 -10.95 -6.12
CA ARG A 122 -13.38 -10.50 -7.04
C ARG A 122 -12.88 -10.44 -8.47
N SER A 123 -11.56 -10.34 -8.67
CA SER A 123 -10.94 -10.24 -9.99
C SER A 123 -9.75 -11.20 -10.12
N ALA A 124 -9.32 -11.45 -11.35
CA ALA A 124 -8.01 -12.02 -11.61
C ALA A 124 -6.90 -11.04 -11.14
N PRO A 125 -5.70 -11.55 -10.77
CA PRO A 125 -4.58 -10.71 -10.36
C PRO A 125 -4.03 -9.90 -11.54
N ILE A 126 -3.61 -8.66 -11.27
CA ILE A 126 -2.93 -7.77 -12.21
C ILE A 126 -1.42 -7.95 -11.99
N GLU A 127 -0.73 -8.57 -12.95
CA GLU A 127 0.74 -8.59 -13.00
C GLU A 127 1.22 -7.21 -13.44
N GLU A 128 1.88 -6.49 -12.53
CA GLU A 128 2.39 -5.15 -12.81
C GLU A 128 3.71 -5.21 -13.58
N PRO A 129 4.06 -4.18 -14.37
CA PRO A 129 5.37 -4.08 -14.98
C PRO A 129 6.48 -4.17 -13.92
N HIS A 130 7.57 -4.84 -14.25
CA HIS A 130 8.69 -5.01 -13.33
C HIS A 130 9.23 -3.67 -12.82
N PHE A 131 9.42 -3.56 -11.52
CA PHE A 131 9.93 -2.36 -10.88
C PHE A 131 11.45 -2.35 -10.90
N LEU A 132 12.03 -1.43 -11.64
CA LEU A 132 13.47 -1.24 -11.71
C LEU A 132 13.82 0.23 -11.52
N TRP A 133 14.50 0.53 -10.43
CA TRP A 133 15.04 1.87 -10.18
C TRP A 133 16.50 1.81 -9.71
N ARG A 134 17.32 2.66 -10.29
CA ARG A 134 18.74 2.77 -9.97
C ARG A 134 19.11 4.19 -9.56
N ALA A 135 19.95 4.30 -8.52
CA ALA A 135 20.63 5.52 -8.13
C ALA A 135 22.10 5.38 -8.55
N GLY A 136 22.47 5.98 -9.67
CA GLY A 136 23.77 5.74 -10.31
C GLY A 136 23.92 4.28 -10.72
N VAL A 137 24.96 3.62 -10.19
CA VAL A 137 25.24 2.19 -10.47
C VAL A 137 24.55 1.24 -9.47
N ARG A 138 23.94 1.76 -8.40
CA ARG A 138 23.28 0.96 -7.38
C ARG A 138 21.82 0.72 -7.74
N THR A 139 21.41 -0.52 -7.75
CA THR A 139 19.99 -0.89 -7.81
C THR A 139 19.32 -0.63 -6.46
N ILE A 140 18.26 0.15 -6.45
CA ILE A 140 17.47 0.48 -5.28
C ILE A 140 16.20 -0.37 -5.25
N PHE A 141 15.49 -0.45 -6.40
CA PHE A 141 14.36 -1.34 -6.61
C PHE A 141 14.67 -2.30 -7.76
N ASP A 142 14.37 -3.56 -7.55
CA ASP A 142 14.39 -4.64 -8.54
C ASP A 142 13.44 -5.73 -8.05
N TYR A 143 12.13 -5.53 -8.30
CA TYR A 143 11.12 -6.41 -7.76
C TYR A 143 9.91 -6.58 -8.68
N THR A 144 9.22 -7.68 -8.49
CA THR A 144 7.90 -7.98 -9.08
C THR A 144 6.80 -7.71 -8.06
N ARG A 145 5.66 -7.19 -8.54
CA ARG A 145 4.44 -7.06 -7.76
C ARG A 145 3.23 -7.46 -8.59
N PHE A 146 2.25 -8.07 -7.93
CA PHE A 146 0.90 -8.14 -8.47
C PHE A 146 -0.10 -7.57 -7.47
N THR A 147 -1.16 -6.98 -8.00
CA THR A 147 -2.29 -6.45 -7.23
C THR A 147 -3.55 -7.23 -7.58
N GLN A 148 -4.43 -7.46 -6.59
CA GLN A 148 -5.70 -8.16 -6.78
C GLN A 148 -6.79 -7.57 -5.89
N PHE A 149 -8.00 -7.47 -6.41
CA PHE A 149 -9.16 -6.97 -5.70
C PHE A 149 -10.01 -8.09 -5.11
N GLY A 150 -10.65 -7.81 -3.97
CA GLY A 150 -11.45 -8.82 -3.29
C GLY A 150 -12.48 -8.23 -2.33
N ALA A 151 -13.25 -9.15 -1.75
CA ALA A 151 -14.21 -8.87 -0.71
C ALA A 151 -13.84 -9.65 0.56
N TRP A 152 -14.19 -9.09 1.71
CA TRP A 152 -13.87 -9.63 3.01
C TRP A 152 -15.10 -10.17 3.74
N VAL A 153 -14.92 -11.28 4.45
CA VAL A 153 -15.90 -11.81 5.39
C VAL A 153 -15.21 -12.26 6.67
N GLY A 154 -15.90 -12.13 7.79
CA GLY A 154 -15.39 -12.54 9.08
C GLY A 154 -15.68 -11.51 10.17
N TRP A 155 -14.70 -11.23 11.02
CA TRP A 155 -14.88 -10.28 12.13
C TRP A 155 -13.54 -9.70 12.60
N ILE A 156 -13.62 -8.51 13.19
CA ILE A 156 -12.54 -7.84 13.93
C ILE A 156 -13.07 -7.51 15.33
N GLU A 157 -12.27 -7.77 16.36
CA GLU A 157 -12.59 -7.43 17.74
C GLU A 157 -11.53 -6.47 18.28
N ILE A 158 -11.96 -5.35 18.85
CA ILE A 158 -11.13 -4.31 19.45
C ILE A 158 -11.61 -4.13 20.89
N ASP A 159 -10.73 -4.35 21.86
CA ASP A 159 -11.01 -4.23 23.31
C ASP A 159 -12.29 -4.99 23.74
N GLY A 160 -12.51 -6.17 23.14
CA GLY A 160 -13.68 -7.00 23.40
C GLY A 160 -14.95 -6.60 22.62
N ALA A 161 -14.92 -5.49 21.88
CA ALA A 161 -16.02 -5.09 21.02
C ALA A 161 -15.84 -5.68 19.62
N ARG A 162 -16.72 -6.60 19.23
CA ARG A 162 -16.69 -7.30 17.95
C ARG A 162 -17.45 -6.55 16.87
N HIS A 163 -16.82 -6.43 15.70
CA HIS A 163 -17.39 -5.89 14.48
C HIS A 163 -17.43 -6.99 13.41
N GLU A 164 -18.61 -7.26 12.88
CA GLU A 164 -18.78 -8.26 11.82
C GLU A 164 -18.45 -7.65 10.46
N ILE A 165 -17.75 -8.41 9.63
CA ILE A 165 -17.29 -8.02 8.31
C ILE A 165 -18.11 -8.78 7.26
N SER A 166 -18.79 -8.04 6.38
CA SER A 166 -19.66 -8.60 5.34
C SER A 166 -19.05 -8.38 3.94
N PRO A 167 -19.04 -9.40 3.08
CA PRO A 167 -18.48 -9.28 1.72
C PRO A 167 -19.32 -8.39 0.80
N THR A 168 -20.53 -8.00 1.24
CA THR A 168 -21.40 -7.09 0.49
C THR A 168 -21.05 -5.62 0.73
N THR A 169 -20.40 -5.31 1.86
CA THR A 169 -20.08 -3.93 2.28
C THR A 169 -18.59 -3.68 2.46
N VAL A 170 -17.79 -4.73 2.70
CA VAL A 170 -16.35 -4.60 2.94
C VAL A 170 -15.56 -5.18 1.76
N TRP A 171 -14.96 -4.27 1.02
CA TRP A 171 -14.06 -4.60 -0.08
C TRP A 171 -12.62 -4.22 0.27
N GLY A 172 -11.70 -4.58 -0.61
CA GLY A 172 -10.30 -4.25 -0.44
C GLY A 172 -9.45 -4.72 -1.60
N SER A 173 -8.15 -4.62 -1.38
CA SER A 173 -7.14 -5.12 -2.29
C SER A 173 -6.06 -5.86 -1.54
N ARG A 174 -5.26 -6.60 -2.27
CA ARG A 174 -4.01 -7.17 -1.80
C ARG A 174 -2.92 -7.02 -2.82
N ASP A 175 -1.68 -6.96 -2.38
CA ASP A 175 -0.53 -7.19 -3.23
C ASP A 175 0.39 -8.28 -2.67
N ARG A 176 1.15 -8.85 -3.59
CA ARG A 176 2.34 -9.66 -3.30
C ARG A 176 3.50 -9.03 -4.06
N SER A 177 4.60 -8.86 -3.35
CA SER A 177 5.82 -8.34 -3.98
C SER A 177 7.05 -9.07 -3.45
N TRP A 178 8.03 -9.28 -4.33
CA TRP A 178 9.28 -9.96 -3.99
C TRP A 178 10.42 -9.47 -4.87
N GLY A 179 11.62 -9.44 -4.32
CA GLY A 179 12.82 -8.95 -4.98
C GLY A 179 13.69 -8.11 -4.07
N ILE A 180 14.12 -6.96 -4.54
CA ILE A 180 15.00 -6.04 -3.83
C ILE A 180 14.32 -4.68 -3.69
N ARG A 181 14.21 -4.18 -2.46
CA ARG A 181 13.83 -2.80 -2.14
C ARG A 181 14.37 -2.42 -0.77
N PRO A 182 14.57 -1.12 -0.46
CA PRO A 182 15.07 -0.70 0.85
C PRO A 182 14.22 -1.24 2.00
N THR A 183 14.86 -1.99 2.91
CA THR A 183 14.29 -2.57 4.12
C THR A 183 15.25 -2.39 5.28
N GLY A 184 14.75 -2.48 6.52
CA GLY A 184 15.58 -2.38 7.71
C GLY A 184 16.32 -1.05 7.83
N GLU A 185 17.40 -1.04 8.59
CA GLU A 185 18.26 0.13 8.73
C GLU A 185 18.97 0.45 7.41
N PRO A 186 19.05 1.74 7.03
CA PRO A 186 19.80 2.16 5.85
C PRO A 186 21.27 1.78 5.94
N ALA A 187 21.88 1.44 4.83
CA ALA A 187 23.34 1.28 4.75
C ALA A 187 24.02 2.63 5.04
N SER A 188 24.86 2.67 6.08
CA SER A 188 25.33 3.91 6.69
C SER A 188 26.67 4.44 6.16
N SER A 189 27.32 3.75 5.21
CA SER A 189 28.64 4.15 4.70
C SER A 189 28.61 4.38 3.19
N GLY A 190 29.33 5.41 2.74
CA GLY A 190 29.47 5.77 1.34
C GLY A 190 29.55 7.28 1.12
N ALA A 191 29.65 7.68 -0.13
CA ALA A 191 29.62 9.09 -0.49
C ALA A 191 28.22 9.69 -0.19
N PRO A 192 28.15 10.99 0.14
CA PRO A 192 26.89 11.67 0.32
C PRO A 192 25.98 11.49 -0.90
N VAL A 193 24.71 11.15 -0.67
CA VAL A 193 23.71 11.05 -1.72
C VAL A 193 22.92 12.36 -1.84
N ALA A 194 22.22 12.52 -2.95
CA ALA A 194 21.29 13.62 -3.13
C ALA A 194 20.22 13.63 -2.01
N PRO A 195 19.58 14.79 -1.75
CA PRO A 195 18.46 14.87 -0.82
C PRO A 195 17.39 13.79 -1.12
N PRO A 196 16.71 13.25 -0.09
CA PRO A 196 15.67 12.27 -0.31
C PRO A 196 14.59 12.81 -1.26
N GLN A 197 14.26 12.01 -2.27
CA GLN A 197 13.17 12.27 -3.19
C GLN A 197 12.49 10.94 -3.49
N PHE A 198 11.17 10.90 -3.32
CA PHE A 198 10.33 9.77 -3.68
C PHE A 198 8.89 10.29 -3.88
N PHE A 199 8.35 10.05 -5.05
CA PHE A 199 6.98 10.41 -5.34
C PHE A 199 6.25 9.18 -5.86
N TRP A 200 5.25 8.75 -5.11
CA TRP A 200 4.46 7.56 -5.40
C TRP A 200 2.99 7.78 -5.06
N LEU A 201 2.15 7.44 -6.02
CA LEU A 201 0.70 7.42 -5.90
C LEU A 201 0.19 6.07 -6.40
N TRP A 202 -0.61 5.39 -5.57
CA TRP A 202 -1.19 4.10 -5.86
C TRP A 202 -2.67 4.10 -5.49
N ALA A 203 -3.56 3.75 -6.44
CA ALA A 203 -4.99 3.83 -6.22
C ALA A 203 -5.70 2.56 -6.71
N PRO A 204 -5.84 1.54 -5.86
CA PRO A 204 -6.76 0.43 -6.08
C PRO A 204 -8.17 0.85 -5.66
N VAL A 205 -9.11 0.83 -6.60
CA VAL A 205 -10.50 1.26 -6.38
C VAL A 205 -11.47 0.15 -6.80
N ASN A 206 -12.47 -0.10 -5.96
CA ASN A 206 -13.51 -1.08 -6.19
C ASN A 206 -14.83 -0.40 -6.57
N PHE A 207 -15.44 -0.87 -7.65
CA PHE A 207 -16.80 -0.55 -8.08
C PHE A 207 -17.64 -1.83 -8.12
N PRO A 208 -18.98 -1.76 -8.15
CA PRO A 208 -19.83 -2.94 -8.25
C PRO A 208 -19.48 -3.87 -9.42
N SER A 209 -19.25 -3.32 -10.63
CA SER A 209 -19.02 -4.12 -11.84
C SER A 209 -17.55 -4.38 -12.16
N LEU A 210 -16.65 -3.54 -11.68
CA LEU A 210 -15.21 -3.59 -11.99
C LEU A 210 -14.37 -3.04 -10.83
N SER A 211 -13.06 -3.14 -10.98
CA SER A 211 -12.08 -2.45 -10.14
C SER A 211 -11.05 -1.77 -11.03
N THR A 212 -10.48 -0.67 -10.57
CA THR A 212 -9.43 0.07 -11.29
C THR A 212 -8.14 0.06 -10.50
N HIS A 213 -7.05 -0.07 -11.21
CA HIS A 213 -5.69 0.02 -10.66
C HIS A 213 -4.95 1.17 -11.32
N PHE A 214 -4.32 2.00 -10.51
CA PHE A 214 -3.45 3.10 -10.92
C PHE A 214 -2.21 3.10 -10.06
N ASP A 215 -1.03 3.20 -10.66
CA ASP A 215 0.25 3.36 -9.98
C ASP A 215 1.16 4.24 -10.81
N VAL A 216 1.76 5.25 -10.17
CA VAL A 216 2.85 6.05 -10.74
C VAL A 216 3.95 6.27 -9.73
N ASN A 217 5.18 6.18 -10.21
CA ASN A 217 6.38 6.57 -9.48
C ASN A 217 7.16 7.57 -10.33
N GLU A 218 7.47 8.73 -9.75
CA GLU A 218 8.06 9.85 -10.47
C GLU A 218 9.34 10.35 -9.78
N TYR A 219 10.22 10.95 -10.60
CA TYR A 219 11.33 11.74 -10.11
C TYR A 219 10.86 13.13 -9.69
N GLY A 220 11.74 13.91 -9.06
CA GLY A 220 11.43 15.27 -8.64
C GLY A 220 11.16 16.27 -9.78
N ASP A 221 11.36 15.87 -11.03
CA ASP A 221 11.00 16.62 -12.23
C ASP A 221 9.71 16.12 -12.91
N ALA A 222 8.97 15.24 -12.22
CA ALA A 222 7.78 14.53 -12.70
C ALA A 222 8.01 13.58 -13.89
N SER A 223 9.26 13.28 -14.25
CA SER A 223 9.51 12.18 -15.19
C SER A 223 9.22 10.83 -14.51
N ARG A 224 8.49 9.96 -15.21
CA ARG A 224 8.05 8.66 -14.66
C ARG A 224 9.10 7.59 -14.86
N TRP A 225 9.43 6.86 -13.80
CA TRP A 225 10.25 5.65 -13.90
C TRP A 225 9.41 4.36 -13.77
N HIS A 226 8.15 4.49 -13.30
CA HIS A 226 7.16 3.42 -13.33
C HIS A 226 5.76 4.02 -13.47
N ALA A 227 4.92 3.39 -14.29
CA ALA A 227 3.51 3.74 -14.41
C ALA A 227 2.72 2.53 -14.92
N VAL A 228 1.57 2.29 -14.34
CA VAL A 228 0.63 1.25 -14.78
C VAL A 228 -0.80 1.64 -14.47
N GLY A 229 -1.71 1.27 -15.36
CA GLY A 229 -3.15 1.31 -15.15
C GLY A 229 -3.78 0.01 -15.63
N ALA A 230 -4.86 -0.40 -14.97
CA ALA A 230 -5.63 -1.56 -15.39
C ALA A 230 -7.09 -1.46 -14.99
N LEU A 231 -7.96 -2.12 -15.76
CA LEU A 231 -9.32 -2.45 -15.40
C LEU A 231 -9.42 -3.95 -15.12
N ALA A 232 -10.04 -4.32 -13.99
CA ALA A 232 -10.24 -5.71 -13.60
C ALA A 232 -11.72 -5.94 -13.34
N ARG A 233 -12.36 -6.81 -14.14
CA ARG A 233 -13.78 -7.09 -14.01
C ARG A 233 -14.06 -8.10 -12.89
N ALA A 234 -15.24 -7.98 -12.28
CA ALA A 234 -15.66 -8.86 -11.20
C ALA A 234 -16.09 -10.27 -11.66
N ASP A 235 -16.02 -10.55 -12.95
CA ASP A 235 -16.33 -11.85 -13.55
C ASP A 235 -15.12 -12.80 -13.67
N GLY A 236 -13.93 -12.35 -13.22
CA GLY A 236 -12.69 -13.12 -13.25
C GLY A 236 -12.00 -13.18 -14.62
N THR A 237 -12.47 -12.42 -15.61
CA THR A 237 -11.75 -12.28 -16.89
C THR A 237 -10.36 -11.65 -16.67
N PRO A 238 -9.37 -11.91 -17.55
CA PRO A 238 -8.06 -11.29 -17.45
C PRO A 238 -8.16 -9.77 -17.39
N PRO A 239 -7.35 -9.09 -16.55
CA PRO A 239 -7.35 -7.63 -16.47
C PRO A 239 -6.95 -7.00 -17.81
N GLU A 240 -7.56 -5.87 -18.11
CA GLU A 240 -7.23 -5.03 -19.24
C GLU A 240 -6.15 -4.03 -18.83
N LEU A 241 -4.92 -4.20 -19.33
CA LEU A 241 -3.85 -3.22 -19.10
C LEU A 241 -4.08 -1.99 -19.96
N MET A 242 -3.94 -0.82 -19.36
CA MET A 242 -4.08 0.46 -20.04
C MET A 242 -2.82 0.82 -20.81
N ARG A 243 -2.98 1.50 -21.92
CA ARG A 243 -1.88 2.01 -22.76
C ARG A 243 -1.11 3.11 -22.06
N SER A 244 -1.82 3.98 -21.33
CA SER A 244 -1.23 5.06 -20.57
C SER A 244 -2.14 5.48 -19.40
N VAL A 245 -1.54 6.17 -18.45
CA VAL A 245 -2.24 6.77 -17.31
C VAL A 245 -1.82 8.22 -17.19
N ASP A 246 -2.72 9.06 -16.67
CA ASP A 246 -2.38 10.42 -16.26
C ASP A 246 -3.18 10.79 -15.01
N TYR A 247 -2.79 11.86 -14.30
CA TYR A 247 -3.47 12.25 -13.07
C TYR A 247 -3.47 13.75 -12.85
N ARG A 248 -4.41 14.20 -12.01
CA ARG A 248 -4.53 15.55 -11.49
C ARG A 248 -4.71 15.47 -9.98
N VAL A 249 -3.90 16.22 -9.24
CA VAL A 249 -3.93 16.27 -7.78
C VAL A 249 -4.05 17.69 -7.29
N SER A 250 -4.92 17.93 -6.34
CA SER A 250 -4.88 19.11 -5.48
C SER A 250 -4.51 18.70 -4.07
N TRP A 251 -3.54 19.40 -3.48
CA TRP A 251 -3.04 19.06 -2.15
C TRP A 251 -3.82 19.79 -1.07
N ARG A 252 -4.04 19.14 0.06
CA ARG A 252 -4.62 19.74 1.25
C ARG A 252 -3.59 20.62 1.95
N PRO A 253 -3.90 21.92 2.19
CA PRO A 253 -3.00 22.83 2.89
C PRO A 253 -2.51 22.26 4.22
N GLY A 254 -1.25 22.53 4.56
CA GLY A 254 -0.61 22.05 5.79
C GLY A 254 -0.23 20.56 5.77
N THR A 255 -0.39 19.87 4.64
CA THR A 255 -0.08 18.44 4.48
C THR A 255 0.69 18.17 3.18
N ARG A 256 0.98 16.92 2.89
CA ARG A 256 1.41 16.41 1.57
C ARG A 256 0.44 15.33 1.08
N TRP A 257 -0.83 15.46 1.45
CA TRP A 257 -1.90 14.53 1.11
C TRP A 257 -2.90 15.21 0.17
N ALA A 258 -3.46 14.44 -0.73
CA ALA A 258 -4.46 14.93 -1.68
C ALA A 258 -5.72 15.40 -0.94
N GLN A 259 -6.23 16.54 -1.36
CA GLN A 259 -7.58 17.01 -1.07
C GLN A 259 -8.56 16.44 -2.08
N HIS A 260 -8.15 16.37 -3.35
CA HIS A 260 -8.87 15.77 -4.45
C HIS A 260 -7.86 15.10 -5.39
N PHE A 261 -8.23 13.97 -5.94
CA PHE A 261 -7.40 13.23 -6.87
C PHE A 261 -8.25 12.70 -8.03
N GLU A 262 -7.79 12.91 -9.24
CA GLU A 262 -8.43 12.37 -10.44
C GLU A 262 -7.38 11.75 -11.32
N TYR A 263 -7.70 10.60 -11.94
CA TYR A 263 -6.82 9.97 -12.91
C TYR A 263 -7.57 9.44 -14.12
N ASP A 264 -6.87 9.42 -15.24
CA ASP A 264 -7.33 8.88 -16.50
C ASP A 264 -6.58 7.60 -16.84
N LEU A 265 -7.32 6.60 -17.24
CA LEU A 265 -6.82 5.35 -17.78
C LEU A 265 -7.19 5.32 -19.28
N VAL A 266 -6.18 5.28 -20.16
CA VAL A 266 -6.39 5.25 -21.61
C VAL A 266 -6.19 3.82 -22.09
N ASP A 267 -7.21 3.23 -22.68
CA ASP A 267 -7.17 1.86 -23.21
C ASP A 267 -6.43 1.76 -24.55
N VAL A 268 -6.35 0.55 -25.08
CA VAL A 268 -5.70 0.27 -26.38
C VAL A 268 -6.46 0.84 -27.58
N HIS A 269 -7.68 1.32 -27.41
CA HIS A 269 -8.53 1.93 -28.42
C HIS A 269 -8.62 3.45 -28.29
N ASP A 270 -7.76 4.06 -27.47
CA ASP A 270 -7.76 5.48 -27.13
C ASP A 270 -9.00 5.97 -26.35
N CYS A 271 -9.78 5.07 -25.79
CA CYS A 271 -10.89 5.42 -24.95
C CYS A 271 -10.38 5.81 -23.54
N VAL A 272 -10.95 6.86 -22.98
CA VAL A 272 -10.55 7.39 -21.68
C VAL A 272 -11.56 6.96 -20.62
N HIS A 273 -11.06 6.34 -19.56
CA HIS A 273 -11.78 6.03 -18.35
C HIS A 273 -11.29 6.97 -17.25
N THR A 274 -12.17 7.80 -16.70
CA THR A 274 -11.80 8.77 -15.66
C THR A 274 -12.27 8.30 -14.29
N ILE A 275 -11.40 8.37 -13.30
CA ILE A 275 -11.72 8.05 -11.92
C ILE A 275 -11.45 9.27 -11.03
N GLN A 276 -12.46 9.67 -10.28
CA GLN A 276 -12.40 10.77 -9.33
C GLN A 276 -12.42 10.23 -7.91
N LEU A 277 -11.51 10.70 -7.06
CA LEU A 277 -11.37 10.28 -5.68
C LEU A 277 -11.50 11.47 -4.72
N GLU A 278 -12.39 11.32 -3.74
CA GLU A 278 -12.61 12.27 -2.66
C GLU A 278 -12.14 11.64 -1.34
N PRO A 279 -10.94 12.01 -0.84
CA PRO A 279 -10.40 11.50 0.41
C PRO A 279 -11.26 11.87 1.62
N ARG A 280 -11.55 10.89 2.50
CA ARG A 280 -12.36 11.05 3.72
C ARG A 280 -11.57 10.87 5.01
N ALA A 281 -10.66 9.91 5.04
CA ALA A 281 -9.88 9.57 6.22
C ALA A 281 -8.52 9.01 5.82
N GLU A 282 -7.49 9.26 6.62
CA GLU A 282 -6.13 8.79 6.38
C GLU A 282 -5.76 7.65 7.34
N PHE A 283 -5.59 6.46 6.78
CA PHE A 283 -4.98 5.33 7.45
C PHE A 283 -3.47 5.49 7.43
N GLN A 284 -2.83 5.51 8.61
CA GLN A 284 -1.40 5.73 8.77
C GLN A 284 -0.61 4.46 8.44
N MET A 285 0.20 4.51 7.40
CA MET A 285 0.98 3.37 6.94
C MET A 285 2.12 2.97 7.91
N SER A 286 2.51 3.87 8.81
CA SER A 286 3.39 3.53 9.93
C SER A 286 2.82 2.43 10.83
N GLY A 287 1.49 2.36 10.95
CA GLY A 287 0.81 1.26 11.65
C GLY A 287 1.00 -0.12 11.01
N LEU A 288 1.50 -0.17 9.78
CA LEU A 288 1.90 -1.38 9.08
C LEU A 288 3.42 -1.51 8.90
N GLY A 289 4.20 -0.68 9.61
CA GLY A 289 5.66 -0.71 9.59
C GLY A 289 6.32 0.20 8.54
N TYR A 290 5.56 0.91 7.69
CA TYR A 290 6.16 1.82 6.70
C TYR A 290 6.68 3.09 7.37
N GLY A 291 7.97 3.34 7.27
CA GLY A 291 8.58 4.52 7.89
C GLY A 291 8.57 4.53 9.43
N HIS A 292 8.11 3.44 10.05
CA HIS A 292 8.06 3.31 11.51
C HIS A 292 9.48 3.31 12.10
N PRO A 293 9.76 4.11 13.13
CA PRO A 293 11.12 4.27 13.66
C PRO A 293 11.66 3.01 14.33
N GLN A 294 10.81 2.17 14.91
CA GLN A 294 11.18 0.96 15.62
C GLN A 294 10.73 -0.31 14.89
N TYR A 295 9.46 -0.40 14.49
CA TYR A 295 8.87 -1.58 13.86
C TYR A 295 8.86 -1.50 12.33
N GLY A 296 9.88 -0.86 11.74
CA GLY A 296 10.06 -0.81 10.29
C GLY A 296 10.35 -2.19 9.71
N HIS A 297 10.01 -2.35 8.43
CA HIS A 297 10.14 -3.63 7.71
C HIS A 297 11.58 -4.16 7.72
N GLY A 298 11.76 -5.41 8.15
CA GLY A 298 13.07 -6.07 8.20
C GLY A 298 13.98 -5.55 9.32
N MET A 299 13.45 -4.77 10.27
CA MET A 299 14.20 -4.32 11.45
C MET A 299 14.17 -5.38 12.54
N TRP A 300 15.34 -5.75 13.04
CA TRP A 300 15.47 -6.74 14.10
C TRP A 300 15.00 -6.17 15.45
N GLN A 301 14.02 -6.81 16.09
CA GLN A 301 13.48 -6.43 17.39
C GLN A 301 13.77 -7.46 18.50
N GLY A 302 14.24 -8.67 18.15
CA GLY A 302 14.47 -9.78 19.06
C GLY A 302 13.98 -11.10 18.47
N GLU A 303 14.21 -12.22 19.19
CA GLU A 303 13.88 -13.57 18.71
C GLU A 303 12.38 -13.82 18.54
N SER A 304 11.55 -13.14 19.35
CA SER A 304 10.09 -13.14 19.24
C SER A 304 9.54 -11.94 20.01
N VAL A 305 9.01 -10.98 19.28
CA VAL A 305 8.48 -9.73 19.88
C VAL A 305 7.06 -9.52 19.37
N VAL A 306 6.16 -9.16 20.27
CA VAL A 306 4.81 -8.65 19.98
C VAL A 306 4.64 -7.32 20.67
N ALA A 307 4.18 -6.30 19.94
CA ALA A 307 3.96 -4.97 20.47
C ALA A 307 2.68 -4.37 19.89
N ALA A 308 2.16 -3.33 20.51
CA ALA A 308 1.03 -2.59 19.97
C ALA A 308 1.22 -1.08 20.18
N GLU A 309 0.63 -0.30 19.26
CA GLU A 309 0.56 1.16 19.34
C GLU A 309 -0.86 1.63 19.01
N ARG A 310 -1.21 2.79 19.55
CA ARG A 310 -2.46 3.49 19.24
C ARG A 310 -2.15 4.90 18.78
N ILE A 311 -2.79 5.30 17.70
CA ILE A 311 -2.64 6.62 17.08
C ILE A 311 -4.01 7.29 17.07
N THR A 312 -4.11 8.47 17.70
CA THR A 312 -5.30 9.32 17.58
C THR A 312 -5.31 9.99 16.21
N LEU A 313 -6.44 9.96 15.54
CA LEU A 313 -6.63 10.54 14.21
C LEU A 313 -7.57 11.76 14.27
N PRO A 314 -7.35 12.79 13.43
CA PRO A 314 -6.19 12.96 12.55
C PRO A 314 -4.89 13.21 13.32
N VAL A 315 -3.75 12.79 12.75
CA VAL A 315 -2.44 13.02 13.37
C VAL A 315 -2.10 14.50 13.42
N ALA A 316 -1.48 14.94 14.53
CA ALA A 316 -1.12 16.34 14.75
C ALA A 316 0.01 16.86 13.85
N ALA A 317 0.91 15.96 13.38
CA ALA A 317 2.09 16.31 12.60
C ALA A 317 2.16 15.46 11.31
N PRO A 318 1.37 15.79 10.26
CA PRO A 318 1.23 14.97 9.06
C PRO A 318 2.51 14.88 8.22
N CYS A 319 3.35 15.93 8.21
CA CYS A 319 4.53 16.02 7.36
C CYS A 319 5.80 15.52 8.06
N THR A 320 5.71 14.49 8.90
CA THR A 320 6.87 13.80 9.47
C THR A 320 7.18 12.52 8.68
N ARG A 321 8.42 12.01 8.79
CA ARG A 321 8.80 10.74 8.17
C ARG A 321 7.85 9.58 8.55
N GLN A 322 7.34 9.57 9.76
CA GLN A 322 6.44 8.53 10.27
C GLN A 322 5.03 8.66 9.70
N ASN A 323 4.54 9.89 9.55
CA ASN A 323 3.11 10.13 9.26
C ASN A 323 2.83 10.50 7.79
N ILE A 324 3.85 10.86 7.01
CA ILE A 324 3.67 11.36 5.64
C ILE A 324 3.06 10.31 4.69
N HIS A 325 3.29 9.02 4.97
CA HIS A 325 2.82 7.90 4.18
C HIS A 325 1.45 7.44 4.67
N VAL A 326 0.43 7.61 3.85
CA VAL A 326 -0.95 7.26 4.18
C VAL A 326 -1.64 6.51 3.05
N GLN A 327 -2.65 5.72 3.43
CA GLN A 327 -3.73 5.33 2.55
C GLN A 327 -4.96 6.18 2.88
N ALA A 328 -5.32 7.08 1.99
CA ALA A 328 -6.57 7.82 2.13
C ALA A 328 -7.73 6.95 1.64
N LEU A 329 -8.71 6.69 2.54
CA LEU A 329 -9.99 6.09 2.16
C LEU A 329 -10.78 7.13 1.36
N CYS A 330 -11.22 6.76 0.16
CA CYS A 330 -11.85 7.69 -0.79
C CYS A 330 -13.21 7.18 -1.23
N ASP A 331 -14.19 8.10 -1.30
CA ASP A 331 -15.32 7.91 -2.21
C ASP A 331 -14.83 8.02 -3.64
N ALA A 332 -15.34 7.18 -4.52
CA ALA A 332 -14.88 7.10 -5.89
C ALA A 332 -16.03 7.20 -6.89
N THR A 333 -15.77 7.92 -7.98
CA THR A 333 -16.67 7.96 -9.15
C THR A 333 -15.88 7.53 -10.37
N TYR A 334 -16.35 6.49 -11.02
CA TYR A 334 -15.88 6.05 -12.33
C TYR A 334 -16.75 6.65 -13.42
N VAL A 335 -16.12 7.23 -14.42
CA VAL A 335 -16.77 7.73 -15.64
C VAL A 335 -16.24 6.92 -16.82
N ALA A 336 -17.12 6.13 -17.43
CA ALA A 336 -16.79 5.32 -18.59
C ALA A 336 -16.70 6.16 -19.87
N PRO A 337 -16.06 5.66 -20.95
CA PRO A 337 -15.92 6.39 -22.20
C PRO A 337 -17.25 6.78 -22.89
N ASP A 338 -18.34 6.07 -22.60
CA ASP A 338 -19.68 6.39 -23.11
C ASP A 338 -20.43 7.43 -22.23
N GLY A 339 -19.77 7.93 -21.17
CA GLY A 339 -20.32 8.89 -20.22
C GLY A 339 -21.16 8.27 -19.10
N SER A 340 -21.33 6.95 -19.05
CA SER A 340 -21.96 6.28 -17.91
C SER A 340 -21.09 6.37 -16.67
N THR A 341 -21.72 6.38 -15.49
CA THR A 341 -21.03 6.56 -14.21
C THR A 341 -21.34 5.43 -13.24
N GLU A 342 -20.36 5.08 -12.41
CA GLU A 342 -20.51 4.12 -11.32
C GLU A 342 -19.84 4.66 -10.07
N HIS A 343 -20.46 4.49 -8.90
CA HIS A 343 -19.90 4.89 -7.61
C HIS A 343 -19.27 3.70 -6.92
N GLY A 344 -18.15 3.96 -6.26
CA GLY A 344 -17.36 2.96 -5.59
C GLY A 344 -16.59 3.52 -4.40
N ILE A 345 -15.67 2.73 -3.92
CA ILE A 345 -14.81 3.07 -2.78
C ILE A 345 -13.42 2.49 -3.02
N GLY A 346 -12.40 3.21 -2.59
CA GLY A 346 -11.03 2.76 -2.75
C GLY A 346 -10.05 3.47 -1.84
N ILE A 347 -8.80 3.21 -2.12
CA ILE A 347 -7.68 3.80 -1.40
C ILE A 347 -6.86 4.64 -2.37
N LEU A 348 -6.42 5.81 -1.91
CA LEU A 348 -5.30 6.53 -2.50
C LEU A 348 -4.11 6.44 -1.55
N GLU A 349 -3.16 5.57 -1.85
CA GLU A 349 -1.88 5.53 -1.13
C GLU A 349 -0.94 6.60 -1.67
N GLN A 350 -0.33 7.35 -0.75
CA GLN A 350 0.45 8.54 -1.09
C GLN A 350 1.74 8.56 -0.28
N LEU A 351 2.87 8.66 -0.98
CA LEU A 351 4.16 8.93 -0.37
C LEU A 351 4.93 9.94 -1.22
N ALA A 352 4.89 11.20 -0.81
CA ALA A 352 5.52 12.31 -1.52
C ALA A 352 6.62 12.95 -0.66
N ILE A 353 7.87 12.61 -0.93
CA ILE A 353 9.08 13.12 -0.27
C ILE A 353 9.89 13.93 -1.29
N GLY A 354 10.36 15.10 -0.89
CA GLY A 354 11.15 15.97 -1.76
C GLY A 354 10.31 16.93 -2.59
N ILE A 355 10.99 17.70 -3.44
CA ILE A 355 10.36 18.68 -4.33
C ILE A 355 9.61 17.95 -5.46
N HIS A 356 8.45 18.50 -5.85
CA HIS A 356 7.71 17.99 -7.00
C HIS A 356 6.93 19.11 -7.70
N PRO A 357 6.82 19.13 -9.06
CA PRO A 357 6.14 20.19 -9.81
C PRO A 357 4.65 20.34 -9.51
N THR A 358 4.02 19.38 -8.86
CA THR A 358 2.64 19.51 -8.36
C THR A 358 2.47 20.53 -7.23
N GLY A 359 3.52 21.29 -6.88
CA GLY A 359 3.50 22.34 -5.86
C GLY A 359 4.14 21.95 -4.53
N LEU A 360 4.81 20.80 -4.46
CA LEU A 360 5.50 20.37 -3.24
C LEU A 360 6.92 20.94 -3.20
N ALA A 361 7.28 21.59 -2.08
CA ALA A 361 8.59 22.17 -1.82
C ALA A 361 9.31 21.40 -0.69
N GLY A 362 10.64 21.57 -0.57
CA GLY A 362 11.44 20.96 0.48
C GLY A 362 11.38 19.43 0.53
N ILE A 363 11.82 18.83 1.64
CA ILE A 363 11.81 17.36 1.82
C ILE A 363 10.47 16.89 2.39
N PHE A 364 10.05 17.52 3.49
CA PHE A 364 8.81 17.22 4.21
C PHE A 364 7.97 18.49 4.45
N ASP A 365 8.30 19.60 3.78
CA ASP A 365 7.57 20.84 3.99
C ASP A 365 6.10 20.66 3.58
N PRO A 366 5.14 21.13 4.40
CA PRO A 366 3.73 21.03 4.05
C PRO A 366 3.43 21.83 2.78
N PHE A 367 2.41 21.40 2.07
CA PHE A 367 1.89 22.17 0.95
C PHE A 367 1.25 23.46 1.47
N GLU A 368 1.70 24.59 0.91
CA GLU A 368 1.12 25.91 1.15
C GLU A 368 0.59 26.47 -0.18
N PRO A 369 -0.71 26.79 -0.27
CA PRO A 369 -1.25 27.44 -1.45
C PRO A 369 -0.52 28.75 -1.70
N GLN A 370 -0.11 29.00 -2.94
CA GLN A 370 0.45 30.31 -3.30
C GLN A 370 -0.60 31.38 -2.99
N ARG A 371 -0.25 32.34 -2.12
CA ARG A 371 -1.09 33.54 -1.91
C ARG A 371 -1.15 34.27 -3.23
N VAL A 372 -2.32 34.31 -3.85
CA VAL A 372 -2.56 35.22 -4.97
C VAL A 372 -2.38 36.65 -4.40
N GLN A 373 -1.26 37.28 -4.73
CA GLN A 373 -1.09 38.71 -4.50
C GLN A 373 -2.10 39.39 -5.44
N HIS A 374 -3.27 39.73 -4.93
CA HIS A 374 -4.08 40.77 -5.50
C HIS A 374 -3.27 42.06 -5.33
N GLU A 375 -2.45 42.39 -6.34
CA GLU A 375 -1.97 43.76 -6.48
C GLU A 375 -3.20 44.64 -6.54
N ALA A 376 -3.37 45.40 -5.48
CA ALA A 376 -4.31 46.48 -5.44
C ALA A 376 -3.82 47.56 -6.42
N GLU A 377 -4.23 47.47 -7.70
CA GLU A 377 -4.32 48.65 -8.55
C GLU A 377 -5.47 49.50 -8.04
N SER A 378 -5.18 50.26 -7.00
CA SER A 378 -5.99 51.39 -6.65
C SER A 378 -5.07 52.61 -6.47
N GLN A 379 -5.31 53.60 -7.33
CA GLN A 379 -4.92 54.99 -7.26
C GLN A 379 -3.65 55.37 -8.04
N ARG A 380 -3.92 55.75 -9.28
CA ARG A 380 -3.60 57.12 -9.69
C ARG A 380 -4.61 57.62 -10.76
#